data_ba88f3b22b211a0f0ff13e15deef7987
#
_entry.id   ba88f3b22b211a0f0ff13e15deef7987
#
_cell.length_a   1.000
_cell.length_b   1.000
_cell.length_c   1.000
_cell.angle_alpha   90.00
_cell.angle_beta   90.00
_cell.angle_gamma   90.00
#
_symmetry.space_group_name_H-M   'P 1'
#
loop_
_entity.id
_entity.type
_entity.pdbx_description
1 polymer ?
#
loop_
_entity_poly.entity_id
_entity_poly.type
_entity_poly.pdbx_seq_one_letter_code
_entity_poly.pdbx_strand_id
1 'polypeptide(L)'
;MYLSKLFIPILKEIPSEAKVKSHQLMLRTGMIRQSSAGIYSWLPLGFKVMKKIEKIVREEQNDIGAQEMLMPTIQSSDIWKESGRYDDYGEEMLRISDRQKREMLYGPTNEEQITEIFRSSVKSYKLLPQIFYHIQWKFRDELRPRFGVMRCREFYMKDAYSFDLTENDAVLSYNKMFYAYLKTFQRLGLKSIPMKAETGPIGGDLSHEFIILADTGESKIFTDKRIFDTQIEKYRNNENSLKKM
;
A
#
# COMPACT_ATOMS: atom_id res chain seq x y z
N MET A 1 -19.82 -15.08 -18.37
CA MET A 1 -19.29 -16.41 -17.95
C MET A 1 -20.36 -17.04 -17.07
N TYR A 2 -20.72 -18.29 -17.31
CA TYR A 2 -21.70 -19.00 -16.48
C TYR A 2 -21.06 -19.43 -15.16
N LEU A 3 -21.83 -19.36 -14.06
CA LEU A 3 -21.39 -19.74 -12.74
C LEU A 3 -20.89 -21.21 -12.69
N SER A 4 -21.54 -22.10 -13.45
CA SER A 4 -21.20 -23.51 -13.57
C SER A 4 -19.82 -23.76 -14.23
N LYS A 5 -19.26 -22.75 -14.88
CA LYS A 5 -17.91 -22.81 -15.53
C LYS A 5 -16.86 -22.00 -14.77
N LEU A 6 -17.24 -21.29 -13.70
CA LEU A 6 -16.32 -20.51 -12.90
C LEU A 6 -15.65 -21.42 -11.87
N PHE A 7 -14.32 -21.42 -11.85
CA PHE A 7 -13.57 -22.16 -10.84
C PHE A 7 -13.72 -21.48 -9.47
N ILE A 8 -14.56 -22.06 -8.60
CA ILE A 8 -14.82 -21.61 -7.24
C ILE A 8 -14.71 -22.83 -6.31
N PRO A 9 -13.51 -23.20 -5.85
CA PRO A 9 -13.30 -24.36 -4.99
C PRO A 9 -13.72 -24.06 -3.55
N ILE A 10 -14.99 -24.19 -3.25
CA ILE A 10 -15.60 -23.95 -1.93
C ILE A 10 -15.15 -25.04 -0.95
N LEU A 11 -14.81 -24.65 0.27
CA LEU A 11 -14.57 -25.56 1.37
C LEU A 11 -15.84 -25.70 2.22
N LYS A 12 -16.20 -26.93 2.57
CA LYS A 12 -17.34 -27.21 3.47
C LYS A 12 -17.02 -26.78 4.91
N GLU A 13 -15.81 -27.05 5.37
CA GLU A 13 -15.35 -26.79 6.72
C GLU A 13 -14.47 -25.53 6.76
N ILE A 14 -14.37 -24.94 7.93
CA ILE A 14 -13.46 -23.84 8.20
C ILE A 14 -12.09 -24.43 8.53
N PRO A 15 -11.01 -24.05 7.81
CA PRO A 15 -9.67 -24.48 8.17
C PRO A 15 -9.29 -24.05 9.59
N SER A 16 -8.68 -24.93 10.36
CA SER A 16 -8.36 -24.70 11.79
C SER A 16 -7.40 -23.54 12.03
N GLU A 17 -6.55 -23.22 11.06
CA GLU A 17 -5.62 -22.11 11.10
C GLU A 17 -6.30 -20.73 10.92
N ALA A 18 -7.53 -20.70 10.39
CA ALA A 18 -8.27 -19.46 10.13
C ALA A 18 -9.01 -18.98 11.38
N LYS A 19 -8.41 -18.05 12.13
CA LYS A 19 -8.97 -17.54 13.39
C LYS A 19 -9.95 -16.37 13.17
N VAL A 20 -9.66 -15.45 12.25
CA VAL A 20 -10.51 -14.28 12.00
C VAL A 20 -11.52 -14.53 10.88
N LYS A 21 -12.68 -13.89 10.99
CA LYS A 21 -13.83 -14.11 10.09
C LYS A 21 -13.51 -13.87 8.63
N SER A 22 -12.76 -12.82 8.30
CA SER A 22 -12.35 -12.50 6.93
C SER A 22 -11.52 -13.63 6.32
N HIS A 23 -10.53 -14.14 7.05
CA HIS A 23 -9.69 -15.25 6.61
C HIS A 23 -10.52 -16.53 6.37
N GLN A 24 -11.41 -16.84 7.33
CA GLN A 24 -12.33 -17.98 7.20
C GLN A 24 -13.18 -17.92 5.94
N LEU A 25 -13.79 -16.76 5.69
CA LEU A 25 -14.66 -16.54 4.53
C LEU A 25 -13.86 -16.59 3.22
N MET A 26 -12.70 -15.95 3.14
CA MET A 26 -11.87 -15.96 1.94
C MET A 26 -11.41 -17.36 1.54
N LEU A 27 -11.04 -18.20 2.52
CA LEU A 27 -10.67 -19.60 2.27
C LEU A 27 -11.90 -20.44 1.86
N ARG A 28 -13.02 -20.32 2.60
CA ARG A 28 -14.23 -21.09 2.34
C ARG A 28 -14.84 -20.79 0.98
N THR A 29 -14.90 -19.53 0.59
CA THR A 29 -15.50 -19.13 -0.70
C THR A 29 -14.57 -19.34 -1.89
N GLY A 30 -13.38 -19.87 -1.69
CA GLY A 30 -12.42 -20.11 -2.77
C GLY A 30 -11.88 -18.80 -3.37
N MET A 31 -11.70 -17.76 -2.57
CA MET A 31 -11.03 -16.53 -3.00
C MET A 31 -9.52 -16.67 -2.97
N ILE A 32 -8.98 -17.36 -1.99
CA ILE A 32 -7.55 -17.56 -1.80
C ILE A 32 -7.22 -19.02 -1.44
N ARG A 33 -5.95 -19.41 -1.63
CA ARG A 33 -5.34 -20.61 -1.08
C ARG A 33 -3.95 -20.28 -0.55
N GLN A 34 -3.64 -20.80 0.61
CA GLN A 34 -2.31 -20.66 1.19
C GLN A 34 -1.32 -21.54 0.44
N SER A 35 -0.24 -20.94 -0.05
CA SER A 35 0.88 -21.66 -0.68
C SER A 35 1.97 -21.97 0.33
N SER A 36 2.28 -21.02 1.20
CA SER A 36 3.13 -21.20 2.38
C SER A 36 2.74 -20.17 3.44
N ALA A 37 3.37 -20.20 4.61
CA ALA A 37 3.07 -19.27 5.69
C ALA A 37 3.15 -17.79 5.19
N GLY A 38 2.03 -17.08 5.26
CA GLY A 38 1.93 -15.68 4.82
C GLY A 38 2.04 -15.46 3.29
N ILE A 39 1.92 -16.50 2.48
CA ILE A 39 1.93 -16.40 1.00
C ILE A 39 0.68 -17.09 0.46
N TYR A 40 -0.07 -16.38 -0.38
CA TYR A 40 -1.39 -16.80 -0.86
C TYR A 40 -1.50 -16.74 -2.38
N SER A 41 -2.08 -17.80 -2.96
CA SER A 41 -2.60 -17.75 -4.34
C SER A 41 -3.97 -17.10 -4.34
N TRP A 42 -4.17 -16.09 -5.18
CA TRP A 42 -5.45 -15.45 -5.41
C TRP A 42 -6.19 -16.17 -6.52
N LEU A 43 -7.28 -16.85 -6.15
CA LEU A 43 -8.10 -17.60 -7.09
C LEU A 43 -9.04 -16.66 -7.88
N PRO A 44 -9.70 -17.13 -8.96
CA PRO A 44 -10.43 -16.26 -9.87
C PRO A 44 -11.40 -15.28 -9.21
N LEU A 45 -12.12 -15.70 -8.17
CA LEU A 45 -13.06 -14.84 -7.44
C LEU A 45 -12.32 -13.77 -6.64
N GLY A 46 -11.30 -14.16 -5.87
CA GLY A 46 -10.48 -13.23 -5.08
C GLY A 46 -9.73 -12.25 -5.95
N PHE A 47 -9.16 -12.73 -7.07
CA PHE A 47 -8.46 -11.86 -8.02
C PHE A 47 -9.38 -10.82 -8.65
N LYS A 48 -10.63 -11.17 -8.97
CA LYS A 48 -11.63 -10.19 -9.44
C LYS A 48 -11.92 -9.10 -8.42
N VAL A 49 -12.01 -9.46 -7.13
CA VAL A 49 -12.19 -8.48 -6.06
C VAL A 49 -10.97 -7.57 -5.94
N MET A 50 -9.77 -8.15 -5.94
CA MET A 50 -8.52 -7.38 -5.91
C MET A 50 -8.43 -6.39 -7.07
N LYS A 51 -8.79 -6.81 -8.31
CA LYS A 51 -8.82 -5.92 -9.48
C LYS A 51 -9.86 -4.79 -9.37
N LYS A 52 -10.97 -5.00 -8.70
CA LYS A 52 -11.95 -3.92 -8.42
C LYS A 52 -11.38 -2.90 -7.43
N ILE A 53 -10.72 -3.36 -6.37
CA ILE A 53 -10.04 -2.50 -5.39
C ILE A 53 -8.94 -1.71 -6.09
N GLU A 54 -8.08 -2.38 -6.86
CA GLU A 54 -7.01 -1.76 -7.65
C GLU A 54 -7.55 -0.65 -8.56
N LYS A 55 -8.68 -0.89 -9.23
CA LYS A 55 -9.32 0.11 -10.09
C LYS A 55 -9.71 1.37 -9.30
N ILE A 56 -10.34 1.21 -8.14
CA ILE A 56 -10.72 2.34 -7.27
C ILE A 56 -9.49 3.13 -6.84
N VAL A 57 -8.46 2.44 -6.37
CA VAL A 57 -7.18 3.06 -5.95
C VAL A 57 -6.56 3.85 -7.10
N ARG A 58 -6.48 3.25 -8.29
CA ARG A 58 -5.92 3.89 -9.50
C ARG A 58 -6.67 5.16 -9.86
N GLU A 59 -8.00 5.12 -9.86
CA GLU A 59 -8.83 6.27 -10.20
C GLU A 59 -8.60 7.43 -9.23
N GLU A 60 -8.52 7.17 -7.92
CA GLU A 60 -8.28 8.22 -6.92
C GLU A 60 -6.84 8.77 -6.98
N GLN A 61 -5.84 7.95 -7.31
CA GLN A 61 -4.48 8.44 -7.55
C GLN A 61 -4.42 9.34 -8.79
N ASN A 62 -5.07 8.93 -9.88
CA ASN A 62 -5.11 9.74 -11.10
C ASN A 62 -5.88 11.06 -10.90
N ASP A 63 -6.96 11.06 -10.10
CA ASP A 63 -7.76 12.27 -9.82
C ASP A 63 -6.96 13.37 -9.11
N ILE A 64 -5.96 13.03 -8.32
CA ILE A 64 -5.04 13.99 -7.68
C ILE A 64 -3.84 14.39 -8.56
N GLY A 65 -3.77 13.89 -9.79
CA GLY A 65 -2.69 14.16 -10.75
C GLY A 65 -1.44 13.29 -10.56
N ALA A 66 -1.51 12.20 -9.80
CA ALA A 66 -0.40 11.26 -9.69
C ALA A 66 -0.28 10.41 -10.97
N GLN A 67 0.95 10.07 -11.35
CA GLN A 67 1.28 9.34 -12.57
C GLN A 67 1.64 7.89 -12.26
N GLU A 68 0.97 6.95 -12.91
CA GLU A 68 1.27 5.51 -12.73
C GLU A 68 2.54 5.12 -13.47
N MET A 69 3.39 4.34 -12.82
CA MET A 69 4.52 3.64 -13.44
C MET A 69 4.60 2.21 -12.92
N LEU A 70 5.46 1.41 -13.51
CA LEU A 70 5.75 0.06 -13.03
C LEU A 70 7.26 -0.09 -12.88
N MET A 71 7.71 -0.24 -11.65
CA MET A 71 9.12 -0.46 -11.30
C MET A 71 9.41 -1.95 -11.10
N PRO A 72 10.68 -2.40 -11.23
CA PRO A 72 11.05 -3.78 -10.97
C PRO A 72 10.74 -4.23 -9.53
N THR A 73 10.40 -5.52 -9.35
CA THR A 73 10.32 -6.14 -8.02
C THR A 73 11.70 -6.49 -7.47
N ILE A 74 12.63 -6.86 -8.36
CA ILE A 74 14.01 -7.15 -8.00
C ILE A 74 14.83 -5.88 -8.14
N GLN A 75 15.52 -5.50 -7.08
CA GLN A 75 16.31 -4.27 -6.99
C GLN A 75 17.79 -4.60 -6.70
N SER A 76 18.69 -3.73 -7.20
CA SER A 76 20.10 -3.82 -6.84
C SER A 76 20.31 -3.45 -5.36
N SER A 77 21.20 -4.16 -4.66
CA SER A 77 21.61 -3.78 -3.32
C SER A 77 22.35 -2.44 -3.27
N ASP A 78 22.94 -2.00 -4.39
CA ASP A 78 23.79 -0.80 -4.41
C ASP A 78 23.01 0.47 -4.06
N ILE A 79 21.78 0.64 -4.60
CA ILE A 79 20.94 1.80 -4.30
C ILE A 79 20.50 1.83 -2.82
N TRP A 80 20.33 0.66 -2.22
CA TRP A 80 19.99 0.51 -0.81
C TRP A 80 21.18 0.73 0.11
N LYS A 81 22.38 0.35 -0.32
CA LYS A 81 23.64 0.66 0.37
C LYS A 81 23.93 2.16 0.32
N GLU A 82 23.66 2.82 -0.81
CA GLU A 82 23.80 4.27 -0.97
C GLU A 82 22.89 5.04 0.00
N SER A 83 21.64 4.59 0.20
CA SER A 83 20.72 5.21 1.17
C SER A 83 21.02 4.87 2.64
N GLY A 84 21.90 3.89 2.89
CA GLY A 84 22.17 3.35 4.23
C GLY A 84 21.12 2.37 4.75
N ARG A 85 20.02 2.15 4.02
CA ARG A 85 18.88 1.32 4.48
C ARG A 85 19.09 -0.19 4.25
N TYR A 86 20.14 -0.60 3.54
CA TYR A 86 20.36 -2.03 3.26
C TYR A 86 20.50 -2.87 4.53
N ASP A 87 21.25 -2.36 5.51
CA ASP A 87 21.45 -3.03 6.80
C ASP A 87 20.36 -2.65 7.80
N ASP A 88 19.94 -1.38 7.83
CA ASP A 88 18.93 -0.86 8.77
C ASP A 88 17.54 -1.50 8.59
N TYR A 89 17.22 -1.97 7.38
CA TYR A 89 15.94 -2.65 7.12
C TYR A 89 15.84 -4.02 7.81
N GLY A 90 16.98 -4.60 8.17
CA GLY A 90 17.06 -5.83 8.95
C GLY A 90 16.70 -7.11 8.20
N GLU A 91 16.19 -8.08 8.95
CA GLU A 91 15.90 -9.44 8.46
C GLU A 91 14.60 -9.54 7.63
N GLU A 92 13.75 -8.52 7.67
CA GLU A 92 12.53 -8.49 6.87
C GLU A 92 12.81 -8.35 5.36
N MET A 93 14.01 -7.90 5.00
CA MET A 93 14.44 -7.79 3.61
C MET A 93 14.85 -9.15 3.05
N LEU A 94 14.15 -9.59 2.00
CA LEU A 94 14.55 -10.80 1.27
C LEU A 94 15.75 -10.51 0.36
N ARG A 95 16.95 -10.86 0.81
CA ARG A 95 18.19 -10.73 0.06
C ARG A 95 18.39 -11.93 -0.83
N ILE A 96 18.79 -11.68 -2.07
CA ILE A 96 19.03 -12.71 -3.09
C ILE A 96 20.35 -12.46 -3.81
N SER A 97 20.86 -13.51 -4.45
CA SER A 97 22.06 -13.42 -5.30
C SER A 97 21.73 -13.98 -6.67
N ASP A 98 22.13 -13.29 -7.72
CA ASP A 98 21.98 -13.79 -9.08
C ASP A 98 23.08 -14.82 -9.45
N ARG A 99 23.03 -15.33 -10.68
CA ARG A 99 24.01 -16.30 -11.18
C ARG A 99 25.44 -15.74 -11.24
N GLN A 100 25.59 -14.42 -11.32
CA GLN A 100 26.88 -13.73 -11.36
C GLN A 100 27.35 -13.31 -9.96
N LYS A 101 26.66 -13.76 -8.90
CA LYS A 101 26.94 -13.42 -7.49
C LYS A 101 26.73 -11.93 -7.17
N ARG A 102 25.92 -11.20 -7.96
CA ARG A 102 25.53 -9.84 -7.63
C ARG A 102 24.46 -9.89 -6.54
N GLU A 103 24.63 -9.05 -5.52
CA GLU A 103 23.67 -8.91 -4.44
C GLU A 103 22.47 -8.10 -4.91
N MET A 104 21.30 -8.65 -4.67
CA MET A 104 20.00 -8.08 -5.02
C MET A 104 19.03 -8.31 -3.88
N LEU A 105 17.85 -7.71 -3.97
CA LEU A 105 16.77 -7.93 -3.02
C LEU A 105 15.42 -7.94 -3.72
N TYR A 106 14.44 -8.59 -3.11
CA TYR A 106 13.05 -8.41 -3.49
C TYR A 106 12.52 -7.15 -2.79
N GLY A 107 12.10 -6.14 -3.55
CA GLY A 107 11.76 -4.81 -3.03
C GLY A 107 10.64 -4.84 -1.97
N PRO A 108 10.93 -4.51 -0.71
CA PRO A 108 9.92 -4.33 0.33
C PRO A 108 9.19 -2.98 0.20
N THR A 109 9.81 -2.05 -0.50
CA THR A 109 9.36 -0.69 -0.85
C THR A 109 10.21 -0.15 -2.00
N ASN A 110 9.95 1.05 -2.52
CA ASN A 110 10.62 1.54 -3.74
C ASN A 110 11.18 2.97 -3.65
N GLU A 111 11.42 3.51 -2.45
CA GLU A 111 11.99 4.86 -2.29
C GLU A 111 13.31 5.00 -3.04
N GLU A 112 14.23 4.04 -2.89
CA GLU A 112 15.53 4.04 -3.56
C GLU A 112 15.37 3.98 -5.08
N GLN A 113 14.51 3.07 -5.55
CA GLN A 113 14.32 2.84 -6.97
C GLN A 113 13.71 4.07 -7.68
N ILE A 114 12.68 4.69 -7.08
CA ILE A 114 12.05 5.87 -7.67
C ILE A 114 12.98 7.08 -7.63
N THR A 115 13.77 7.23 -6.56
CA THR A 115 14.74 8.29 -6.42
C THR A 115 15.82 8.20 -7.50
N GLU A 116 16.31 6.99 -7.79
CA GLU A 116 17.28 6.77 -8.86
C GLU A 116 16.70 7.11 -10.25
N ILE A 117 15.47 6.68 -10.53
CA ILE A 117 14.77 7.03 -11.78
C ILE A 117 14.61 8.55 -11.88
N PHE A 118 14.17 9.20 -10.81
CA PHE A 118 13.97 10.64 -10.78
C PHE A 118 15.29 11.40 -10.98
N ARG A 119 16.33 11.06 -10.23
CA ARG A 119 17.69 11.65 -10.30
C ARG A 119 18.28 11.55 -11.71
N SER A 120 18.13 10.42 -12.37
CA SER A 120 18.67 10.20 -13.72
C SER A 120 17.86 10.91 -14.82
N SER A 121 16.55 11.11 -14.62
CA SER A 121 15.62 11.57 -15.66
C SER A 121 15.29 13.05 -15.58
N VAL A 122 15.20 13.63 -14.37
CA VAL A 122 14.79 15.03 -14.17
C VAL A 122 16.00 15.96 -14.19
N LYS A 123 16.03 16.85 -15.17
CA LYS A 123 17.16 17.79 -15.39
C LYS A 123 16.83 19.24 -15.04
N SER A 124 15.59 19.54 -14.65
CA SER A 124 15.16 20.90 -14.33
C SER A 124 14.13 20.92 -13.22
N TYR A 125 14.29 21.83 -12.26
CA TYR A 125 13.32 22.09 -11.20
C TYR A 125 11.95 22.55 -11.73
N LYS A 126 11.89 23.04 -12.98
CA LYS A 126 10.62 23.44 -13.63
C LYS A 126 9.65 22.27 -13.86
N LEU A 127 10.13 21.03 -13.74
CA LEU A 127 9.29 19.83 -13.82
C LEU A 127 8.60 19.48 -12.49
N LEU A 128 8.95 20.16 -11.41
CA LEU A 128 8.35 19.96 -10.09
C LEU A 128 7.09 20.81 -9.90
N PRO A 129 6.12 20.37 -9.07
CA PRO A 129 6.10 19.11 -8.34
C PRO A 129 5.74 17.90 -9.22
N GLN A 130 6.15 16.70 -8.81
CA GLN A 130 5.77 15.45 -9.46
C GLN A 130 5.31 14.43 -8.40
N ILE A 131 4.24 13.71 -8.69
CA ILE A 131 3.76 12.59 -7.88
C ILE A 131 3.70 11.35 -8.76
N PHE A 132 4.38 10.30 -8.34
CA PHE A 132 4.37 9.00 -9.01
C PHE A 132 3.80 7.94 -8.09
N TYR A 133 3.17 6.92 -8.66
CA TYR A 133 2.74 5.76 -7.91
C TYR A 133 2.86 4.49 -8.74
N HIS A 134 2.91 3.36 -8.08
CA HIS A 134 2.67 2.08 -8.72
C HIS A 134 1.86 1.14 -7.83
N ILE A 135 1.35 0.07 -8.45
CA ILE A 135 0.61 -0.98 -7.78
C ILE A 135 1.30 -2.29 -8.12
N GLN A 136 1.94 -2.91 -7.14
CA GLN A 136 2.82 -4.05 -7.37
C GLN A 136 2.94 -4.96 -6.15
N TRP A 137 3.38 -6.17 -6.39
CA TRP A 137 3.77 -7.11 -5.36
C TRP A 137 4.99 -6.63 -4.57
N LYS A 138 4.91 -6.82 -3.26
CA LYS A 138 5.99 -6.59 -2.30
C LYS A 138 6.20 -7.83 -1.48
N PHE A 139 7.39 -7.94 -0.91
CA PHE A 139 7.71 -9.00 0.03
C PHE A 139 8.41 -8.40 1.27
N ARG A 140 7.92 -8.80 2.43
CA ARG A 140 8.56 -8.56 3.73
C ARG A 140 8.54 -9.86 4.51
N ASP A 141 9.69 -10.30 4.98
CA ASP A 141 9.80 -11.57 5.69
C ASP A 141 9.27 -11.47 7.13
N GLU A 142 7.96 -11.20 7.23
CA GLU A 142 7.25 -11.10 8.50
C GLU A 142 7.41 -12.40 9.29
N LEU A 143 7.96 -12.28 10.49
CA LEU A 143 8.26 -13.40 11.37
C LEU A 143 6.99 -14.15 11.83
N ARG A 144 5.87 -13.43 11.99
CA ARG A 144 4.61 -13.97 12.51
C ARG A 144 3.43 -13.59 11.62
N PRO A 145 3.36 -14.11 10.38
CA PRO A 145 2.23 -13.84 9.50
C PRO A 145 0.94 -14.38 10.14
N ARG A 146 -0.13 -13.59 10.09
CA ARG A 146 -1.41 -13.93 10.72
C ARG A 146 -2.57 -13.21 10.05
N PHE A 147 -3.80 -13.66 10.35
CA PHE A 147 -5.05 -13.07 9.85
C PHE A 147 -5.19 -13.13 8.32
N GLY A 148 -4.65 -14.18 7.70
CA GLY A 148 -4.69 -14.37 6.25
C GLY A 148 -3.94 -13.27 5.51
N VAL A 149 -4.61 -12.61 4.56
CA VAL A 149 -4.01 -11.56 3.73
C VAL A 149 -3.83 -10.22 4.45
N MET A 150 -4.29 -10.09 5.69
CA MET A 150 -4.14 -8.83 6.44
C MET A 150 -2.71 -8.61 6.94
N ARG A 151 -2.01 -9.69 7.35
CA ARG A 151 -0.60 -9.63 7.75
C ARG A 151 0.14 -10.82 7.14
N CYS A 152 0.53 -10.67 5.91
CA CYS A 152 1.18 -11.67 5.08
C CYS A 152 2.60 -11.24 4.71
N ARG A 153 3.37 -12.15 4.12
CA ARG A 153 4.76 -11.90 3.70
C ARG A 153 4.83 -11.35 2.28
N GLU A 154 3.99 -11.88 1.40
CA GLU A 154 3.84 -11.40 0.03
C GLU A 154 2.48 -10.71 -0.10
N PHE A 155 2.47 -9.45 -0.56
CA PHE A 155 1.26 -8.65 -0.64
C PHE A 155 1.28 -7.66 -1.79
N TYR A 156 0.09 -7.26 -2.21
CA TYR A 156 -0.11 -6.29 -3.29
C TYR A 156 -0.27 -4.90 -2.69
N MET A 157 0.63 -3.97 -3.04
CA MET A 157 0.69 -2.64 -2.47
C MET A 157 0.58 -1.57 -3.54
N LYS A 158 -0.19 -0.51 -3.26
CA LYS A 158 -0.02 0.79 -3.89
C LYS A 158 0.92 1.62 -3.02
N ASP A 159 2.02 2.03 -3.57
CA ASP A 159 2.93 3.02 -3.00
C ASP A 159 3.07 4.22 -3.94
N ALA A 160 3.19 5.41 -3.37
CA ALA A 160 3.30 6.66 -4.10
C ALA A 160 4.38 7.55 -3.49
N TYR A 161 5.00 8.37 -4.35
CA TYR A 161 6.18 9.16 -4.04
C TYR A 161 6.03 10.55 -4.65
N SER A 162 6.29 11.60 -3.87
CA SER A 162 6.28 12.97 -4.38
C SER A 162 7.68 13.57 -4.37
N PHE A 163 7.91 14.45 -5.33
CA PHE A 163 9.14 15.25 -5.47
C PHE A 163 8.71 16.69 -5.61
N ASP A 164 9.10 17.51 -4.65
CA ASP A 164 8.62 18.85 -4.48
C ASP A 164 9.80 19.83 -4.36
N LEU A 165 9.62 21.10 -4.73
CA LEU A 165 10.68 22.08 -4.68
C LEU A 165 10.81 22.74 -3.30
N THR A 166 9.67 22.95 -2.64
CA THR A 166 9.60 23.62 -1.34
C THR A 166 8.83 22.75 -0.35
N GLU A 167 9.03 23.00 0.94
CA GLU A 167 8.28 22.35 2.00
C GLU A 167 6.76 22.55 1.85
N ASN A 168 6.34 23.77 1.47
CA ASN A 168 4.92 24.04 1.23
C ASN A 168 4.34 23.21 0.09
N ASP A 169 5.11 22.96 -0.96
CA ASP A 169 4.69 22.09 -2.07
C ASP A 169 4.61 20.64 -1.59
N ALA A 170 5.57 20.19 -0.78
CA ALA A 170 5.56 18.84 -0.19
C ALA A 170 4.33 18.64 0.72
N VAL A 171 3.99 19.62 1.56
CA VAL A 171 2.77 19.58 2.38
C VAL A 171 1.51 19.51 1.49
N LEU A 172 1.48 20.26 0.38
CA LEU A 172 0.35 20.19 -0.56
C LEU A 172 0.24 18.80 -1.21
N SER A 173 1.37 18.23 -1.64
CA SER A 173 1.41 16.86 -2.20
C SER A 173 0.96 15.82 -1.15
N TYR A 174 1.38 15.97 0.10
CA TYR A 174 0.92 15.15 1.21
C TYR A 174 -0.60 15.23 1.40
N ASN A 175 -1.17 16.45 1.41
CA ASN A 175 -2.59 16.66 1.59
C ASN A 175 -3.42 16.15 0.39
N LYS A 176 -2.90 16.23 -0.83
CA LYS A 176 -3.50 15.56 -2.01
C LYS A 176 -3.59 14.05 -1.79
N MET A 177 -2.51 13.43 -1.32
CA MET A 177 -2.47 12.00 -1.02
C MET A 177 -3.42 11.63 0.13
N PHE A 178 -3.47 12.44 1.19
CA PHE A 178 -4.39 12.26 2.30
C PHE A 178 -5.86 12.28 1.82
N TYR A 179 -6.21 13.23 0.95
CA TYR A 179 -7.52 13.29 0.32
C TYR A 179 -7.82 12.04 -0.52
N ALA A 180 -6.87 11.58 -1.35
CA ALA A 180 -7.01 10.39 -2.17
C ALA A 180 -7.27 9.14 -1.31
N TYR A 181 -6.65 9.02 -0.15
CA TYR A 181 -6.91 7.92 0.79
C TYR A 181 -8.32 7.99 1.36
N LEU A 182 -8.78 9.15 1.82
CA LEU A 182 -10.15 9.31 2.32
C LEU A 182 -11.18 8.92 1.26
N LYS A 183 -10.99 9.34 0.00
CA LYS A 183 -11.84 8.98 -1.14
C LYS A 183 -11.79 7.48 -1.43
N THR A 184 -10.61 6.90 -1.43
CA THR A 184 -10.43 5.45 -1.63
C THR A 184 -11.23 4.66 -0.61
N PHE A 185 -11.08 4.94 0.69
CA PHE A 185 -11.81 4.25 1.74
C PHE A 185 -13.32 4.48 1.65
N GLN A 186 -13.76 5.70 1.37
CA GLN A 186 -15.17 6.03 1.15
C GLN A 186 -15.78 5.17 0.02
N ARG A 187 -15.09 5.07 -1.12
CA ARG A 187 -15.54 4.27 -2.27
C ARG A 187 -15.53 2.77 -2.01
N LEU A 188 -14.65 2.31 -1.13
CA LEU A 188 -14.63 0.93 -0.65
C LEU A 188 -15.72 0.65 0.40
N GLY A 189 -16.50 1.65 0.81
CA GLY A 189 -17.53 1.52 1.84
C GLY A 189 -16.96 1.42 3.27
N LEU A 190 -15.71 1.83 3.46
CA LEU A 190 -14.99 1.78 4.74
C LEU A 190 -14.97 3.16 5.40
N LYS A 191 -15.39 3.23 6.65
CA LYS A 191 -15.25 4.44 7.47
C LYS A 191 -13.86 4.45 8.09
N SER A 192 -12.93 5.18 7.47
CA SER A 192 -11.58 5.34 7.98
C SER A 192 -11.46 6.56 8.88
N ILE A 193 -10.65 6.44 9.92
CA ILE A 193 -10.32 7.51 10.86
C ILE A 193 -8.84 7.84 10.68
N PRO A 194 -8.49 9.02 10.13
CA PRO A 194 -7.12 9.44 10.05
C PRO A 194 -6.59 9.77 11.45
N MET A 195 -5.53 9.11 11.86
CA MET A 195 -4.87 9.29 13.14
C MET A 195 -3.42 9.71 12.90
N LYS A 196 -2.92 10.67 13.66
CA LYS A 196 -1.50 11.00 13.66
C LYS A 196 -0.71 9.78 14.12
N ALA A 197 0.32 9.44 13.37
CA ALA A 197 1.19 8.30 13.62
C ALA A 197 2.64 8.75 13.83
N GLU A 198 3.45 7.86 14.39
CA GLU A 198 4.90 8.05 14.45
C GLU A 198 5.52 7.85 13.06
N THR A 199 6.54 8.63 12.75
CA THR A 199 7.20 8.58 11.43
C THR A 199 8.14 7.39 11.24
N GLY A 200 8.53 6.74 12.35
CA GLY A 200 9.43 5.58 12.32
C GLY A 200 10.79 5.87 11.71
N PRO A 201 11.49 4.84 11.18
CA PRO A 201 12.83 4.98 10.60
C PRO A 201 12.91 5.84 9.34
N ILE A 202 11.77 6.12 8.68
CA ILE A 202 11.72 6.97 7.47
C ILE A 202 11.94 8.43 7.84
N GLY A 203 11.59 8.85 9.07
CA GLY A 203 11.69 10.23 9.54
C GLY A 203 10.58 11.16 9.02
N GLY A 204 10.73 12.46 9.24
CA GLY A 204 9.75 13.49 8.87
C GLY A 204 8.81 13.86 10.02
N ASP A 205 8.00 14.93 9.82
CA ASP A 205 7.14 15.51 10.87
C ASP A 205 5.65 15.19 10.67
N LEU A 206 5.26 14.74 9.47
CA LEU A 206 3.89 14.42 9.10
C LEU A 206 3.76 12.93 8.83
N SER A 207 2.92 12.26 9.62
CA SER A 207 2.55 10.87 9.39
C SER A 207 1.13 10.62 9.87
N HIS A 208 0.34 9.91 9.07
CA HIS A 208 -1.02 9.50 9.41
C HIS A 208 -1.24 8.03 9.06
N GLU A 209 -2.00 7.37 9.91
CA GLU A 209 -2.59 6.06 9.65
C GLU A 209 -4.10 6.19 9.50
N PHE A 210 -4.68 5.45 8.56
CA PHE A 210 -6.13 5.41 8.36
C PHE A 210 -6.71 4.18 9.03
N ILE A 211 -7.23 4.37 10.23
CA ILE A 211 -7.73 3.28 11.08
C ILE A 211 -9.16 2.94 10.73
N ILE A 212 -9.46 1.66 10.63
CA ILE A 212 -10.81 1.12 10.43
C ILE A 212 -11.20 0.35 11.68
N LEU A 213 -12.36 0.70 12.25
CA LEU A 213 -12.87 0.04 13.45
C LEU A 213 -13.31 -1.39 13.14
N ALA A 214 -12.83 -2.35 13.91
CA ALA A 214 -13.20 -3.77 13.82
C ALA A 214 -13.11 -4.44 15.19
N ASP A 215 -14.00 -5.40 15.45
CA ASP A 215 -14.00 -6.18 16.70
C ASP A 215 -12.70 -7.00 16.86
N THR A 216 -12.02 -7.29 15.75
CA THR A 216 -10.74 -8.00 15.71
C THR A 216 -9.54 -7.06 15.74
N GLY A 217 -9.74 -5.76 16.01
CA GLY A 217 -8.66 -4.77 16.10
C GLY A 217 -7.70 -5.06 17.26
N GLU A 218 -6.41 -4.81 17.03
CA GLU A 218 -5.35 -5.07 18.03
C GLU A 218 -5.10 -3.86 18.94
N SER A 219 -5.54 -2.66 18.53
CA SER A 219 -5.30 -1.41 19.25
C SER A 219 -6.59 -0.68 19.55
N LYS A 220 -6.63 0.02 20.70
CA LYS A 220 -7.72 0.95 21.03
C LYS A 220 -7.33 2.35 20.59
N ILE A 221 -8.27 3.08 20.00
CA ILE A 221 -8.10 4.47 19.63
C ILE A 221 -9.11 5.36 20.34
N PHE A 222 -8.75 6.63 20.53
CA PHE A 222 -9.63 7.67 21.03
C PHE A 222 -9.75 8.76 19.97
N THR A 223 -10.98 9.08 19.57
CA THR A 223 -11.23 10.08 18.53
C THR A 223 -12.50 10.88 18.82
N ASP A 224 -12.58 12.08 18.26
CA ASP A 224 -13.78 12.90 18.31
C ASP A 224 -14.83 12.38 17.30
N LYS A 225 -16.08 12.29 17.74
CA LYS A 225 -17.19 11.82 16.88
C LYS A 225 -17.38 12.69 15.63
N ARG A 226 -17.03 13.97 15.67
CA ARG A 226 -17.14 14.91 14.55
C ARG A 226 -16.32 14.50 13.35
N ILE A 227 -15.31 13.64 13.50
CA ILE A 227 -14.49 13.17 12.37
C ILE A 227 -15.32 12.38 11.36
N PHE A 228 -16.40 11.71 11.80
CA PHE A 228 -17.29 10.96 10.91
C PHE A 228 -18.21 11.85 10.07
N ASP A 229 -18.35 13.13 10.43
CA ASP A 229 -19.19 14.11 9.74
C ASP A 229 -18.37 14.94 8.73
N THR A 230 -17.10 14.61 8.54
CA THR A 230 -16.20 15.35 7.64
C THR A 230 -16.68 15.23 6.19
N GLN A 231 -17.00 16.36 5.58
CA GLN A 231 -17.38 16.44 4.17
C GLN A 231 -16.14 16.40 3.28
N ILE A 232 -15.76 15.22 2.82
CA ILE A 232 -14.55 15.01 2.02
C ILE A 232 -14.60 15.75 0.69
N GLU A 233 -15.79 15.86 0.08
CA GLU A 233 -15.98 16.48 -1.24
C GLU A 233 -15.55 17.97 -1.32
N LYS A 234 -15.55 18.68 -0.19
CA LYS A 234 -15.11 20.10 -0.13
C LYS A 234 -13.63 20.29 -0.49
N TYR A 235 -12.83 19.22 -0.44
CA TYR A 235 -11.40 19.26 -0.75
C TYR A 235 -11.09 18.95 -2.22
N ARG A 236 -12.08 18.47 -2.98
CA ARG A 236 -11.90 18.10 -4.38
C ARG A 236 -11.49 19.31 -5.23
N ASN A 237 -10.37 19.19 -5.94
CA ASN A 237 -9.84 20.21 -6.86
C ASN A 237 -9.72 21.63 -6.25
N ASN A 238 -9.61 21.74 -4.93
CA ASN A 238 -9.50 23.01 -4.23
C ASN A 238 -8.20 23.09 -3.43
N GLU A 239 -7.13 23.55 -4.09
CA GLU A 239 -5.81 23.68 -3.45
C GLU A 239 -5.83 24.54 -2.18
N ASN A 240 -6.66 25.59 -2.13
CA ASN A 240 -6.78 26.43 -0.94
C ASN A 240 -7.42 25.68 0.24
N SER A 241 -8.32 24.74 -0.04
CA SER A 241 -8.90 23.86 0.97
C SER A 241 -7.91 22.77 1.39
N LEU A 242 -7.17 22.20 0.43
CA LEU A 242 -6.12 21.22 0.69
C LEU A 242 -4.97 21.80 1.54
N LYS A 243 -4.57 23.05 1.32
CA LYS A 243 -3.56 23.73 2.15
C LYS A 243 -3.97 23.92 3.61
N LYS A 244 -5.26 23.80 3.93
CA LYS A 244 -5.83 23.97 5.28
C LYS A 244 -6.21 22.64 5.93
N MET A 245 -5.92 21.53 5.27
CA MET A 245 -6.19 20.19 5.75
C MET A 245 -5.11 19.72 6.73
#